data_c74e70648ce2d18ddf8e8b4e48335437
#
_entry.id   c74e70648ce2d18ddf8e8b4e48335437
#
_cell.length_a   1.000
_cell.length_b   1.000
_cell.length_c   1.000
_cell.angle_alpha   90.00
_cell.angle_beta   90.00
_cell.angle_gamma   90.00
#
_symmetry.space_group_name_H-M   'P 1'
#
loop_
_entity.id
_entity.type
_entity.pdbx_description
1 polymer ?
#
loop_
_entity_poly.entity_id
_entity_poly.type
_entity_poly.pdbx_seq_one_letter_code
_entity_poly.pdbx_strand_id
1 'polypeptide(L)'
;EPKTGLLNDPNGFSYFDGKWIVFYQNFPFGAAHGLKCWVQLESDDLVHFTETGVRVLPDTKLDSHGAYSGSAMQFDDKLFLFYTGNVRDENWVRHPYQIGALLDKEGKIEKIDKVLIEQPAEATDHFRDPQIFNYKGQFYAIVGGQNLDKQGYVKLYKAVDNDYTNWETLGDLDFDNDKTAYMMECPNLVFINDQPVLLYCPQGLSKDVLDYDNIYPNMYKIGQSFDTKQAKMLNPSPIQNLDYGFECYATQAFNAPDGRAFAVSWLGLPDVEYPSDRFDHQGTFSLVKELTLKDGKLYQYPVAAIKDLRAEAQPFTALAESKNSYELELNLAADTEHEIVLFADKD
;
A
#
# COMPACT_ATOMS: atom_id res chain seq x y z
N GLU A 1 -8.56 10.14 -8.61
CA GLU A 1 -9.86 10.24 -7.92
C GLU A 1 -10.83 9.22 -8.48
N PRO A 2 -11.73 8.63 -7.67
CA PRO A 2 -12.74 7.71 -8.16
C PRO A 2 -13.84 8.45 -8.92
N LYS A 3 -14.54 7.76 -9.82
CA LYS A 3 -15.73 8.33 -10.48
C LYS A 3 -16.87 8.59 -9.51
N THR A 4 -16.98 7.75 -8.47
CA THR A 4 -17.97 7.85 -7.40
C THR A 4 -17.50 7.04 -6.19
N GLY A 5 -17.96 7.44 -5.03
CA GLY A 5 -17.71 6.72 -3.79
C GLY A 5 -16.33 6.93 -3.20
N LEU A 6 -15.93 6.07 -2.30
CA LEU A 6 -14.63 6.14 -1.64
C LEU A 6 -13.59 5.35 -2.44
N LEU A 7 -12.46 6.00 -2.76
CA LEU A 7 -11.21 5.35 -3.10
C LEU A 7 -10.34 5.33 -1.84
N ASN A 8 -9.89 4.16 -1.44
CA ASN A 8 -8.90 4.04 -0.36
C ASN A 8 -7.70 3.20 -0.83
N ASP A 9 -7.21 2.26 -0.09
CA ASP A 9 -5.95 1.56 -0.26
C ASP A 9 -5.61 1.17 -1.70
N PRO A 10 -4.39 1.47 -2.17
CA PRO A 10 -3.85 0.85 -3.37
C PRO A 10 -3.61 -0.63 -3.14
N ASN A 11 -3.90 -1.44 -4.16
CA ASN A 11 -3.80 -2.89 -4.10
C ASN A 11 -3.21 -3.46 -5.39
N GLY A 12 -2.60 -4.63 -5.31
CA GLY A 12 -2.17 -5.36 -6.48
C GLY A 12 -1.23 -4.60 -7.40
N PHE A 13 -0.45 -3.64 -6.88
CA PHE A 13 0.49 -2.87 -7.68
C PHE A 13 1.54 -3.81 -8.28
N SER A 14 1.61 -3.87 -9.61
CA SER A 14 2.35 -4.89 -10.34
C SER A 14 2.62 -4.47 -11.78
N TYR A 15 3.42 -5.31 -12.47
CA TYR A 15 3.61 -5.24 -13.90
C TYR A 15 3.17 -6.56 -14.52
N PHE A 16 2.24 -6.51 -15.47
CA PHE A 16 1.66 -7.70 -16.09
C PHE A 16 1.29 -7.41 -17.54
N ASP A 17 1.62 -8.34 -18.43
CA ASP A 17 1.32 -8.28 -19.87
C ASP A 17 1.68 -6.93 -20.53
N GLY A 18 2.84 -6.37 -20.17
CA GLY A 18 3.33 -5.11 -20.74
C GLY A 18 2.71 -3.85 -20.12
N LYS A 19 1.88 -3.96 -19.08
CA LYS A 19 1.22 -2.86 -18.42
C LYS A 19 1.58 -2.79 -16.94
N TRP A 20 1.65 -1.57 -16.42
CA TRP A 20 1.61 -1.31 -15.00
C TRP A 20 0.16 -1.37 -14.53
N ILE A 21 -0.11 -2.16 -13.50
CA ILE A 21 -1.44 -2.35 -12.96
C ILE A 21 -1.45 -1.93 -11.50
N VAL A 22 -2.44 -1.18 -11.09
CA VAL A 22 -2.77 -0.92 -9.70
C VAL A 22 -4.29 -0.99 -9.54
N PHE A 23 -4.73 -1.52 -8.42
CA PHE A 23 -6.15 -1.49 -8.05
C PHE A 23 -6.34 -0.52 -6.90
N TYR A 24 -7.54 0.00 -6.76
CA TYR A 24 -7.95 0.67 -5.53
C TYR A 24 -9.16 -0.03 -4.90
N GLN A 25 -9.18 -0.04 -3.58
CA GLN A 25 -10.42 -0.38 -2.89
C GLN A 25 -11.45 0.69 -3.18
N ASN A 26 -12.66 0.27 -3.51
CA ASN A 26 -13.77 1.16 -3.80
C ASN A 26 -15.03 0.75 -3.05
N PHE A 27 -15.70 1.73 -2.47
CA PHE A 27 -17.10 1.63 -2.10
C PHE A 27 -17.88 2.61 -2.98
N PRO A 28 -18.59 2.16 -4.02
CA PRO A 28 -19.11 3.06 -5.05
C PRO A 28 -20.36 3.85 -4.65
N PHE A 29 -20.94 3.57 -3.47
CA PHE A 29 -22.25 4.11 -3.06
C PHE A 29 -22.16 5.30 -2.10
N GLY A 30 -20.99 5.87 -1.90
CA GLY A 30 -20.79 7.05 -1.07
C GLY A 30 -19.35 7.21 -0.58
N ALA A 31 -19.04 8.42 -0.12
CA ALA A 31 -17.73 8.79 0.43
C ALA A 31 -17.55 8.22 1.86
N ALA A 32 -17.71 6.92 2.03
CA ALA A 32 -17.64 6.23 3.32
C ALA A 32 -17.10 4.82 3.16
N HIS A 33 -16.59 4.25 4.26
CA HIS A 33 -16.24 2.84 4.29
C HIS A 33 -17.48 1.95 4.27
N GLY A 34 -17.53 1.00 3.33
CA GLY A 34 -18.64 0.07 3.17
C GLY A 34 -18.18 -1.23 2.52
N LEU A 35 -19.05 -1.85 1.73
CA LEU A 35 -18.75 -3.08 1.01
C LEU A 35 -17.70 -2.82 -0.09
N LYS A 36 -16.48 -3.28 0.14
CA LYS A 36 -15.34 -3.00 -0.75
C LYS A 36 -15.26 -3.95 -1.93
N CYS A 37 -14.94 -3.38 -3.08
CA CYS A 37 -14.47 -4.09 -4.28
C CYS A 37 -13.12 -3.52 -4.74
N TRP A 38 -12.49 -4.13 -5.75
CA TRP A 38 -11.29 -3.59 -6.38
C TRP A 38 -11.57 -3.10 -7.79
N VAL A 39 -11.17 -1.88 -8.07
CA VAL A 39 -11.22 -1.26 -9.40
C VAL A 39 -9.82 -1.20 -9.96
N GLN A 40 -9.66 -1.65 -11.21
CA GLN A 40 -8.37 -1.74 -11.89
C GLN A 40 -8.04 -0.45 -12.64
N LEU A 41 -6.79 -0.03 -12.50
CA LEU A 41 -6.14 1.01 -13.28
C LEU A 41 -4.96 0.41 -14.04
N GLU A 42 -4.77 0.82 -15.28
CA GLU A 42 -3.66 0.41 -16.14
C GLU A 42 -2.89 1.61 -16.67
N SER A 43 -1.57 1.45 -16.83
CA SER A 43 -0.69 2.47 -17.40
C SER A 43 0.44 1.86 -18.20
N ASP A 44 0.90 2.57 -19.24
CA ASP A 44 2.11 2.24 -19.98
C ASP A 44 3.37 2.87 -19.36
N ASP A 45 3.21 3.95 -18.57
CA ASP A 45 4.30 4.82 -18.17
C ASP A 45 4.30 5.20 -16.67
N LEU A 46 3.40 4.63 -15.84
CA LEU A 46 3.21 4.95 -14.42
C LEU A 46 2.69 6.39 -14.15
N VAL A 47 2.29 7.11 -15.18
CA VAL A 47 1.81 8.50 -15.10
C VAL A 47 0.37 8.60 -15.61
N HIS A 48 0.12 8.08 -16.80
CA HIS A 48 -1.19 8.10 -17.43
C HIS A 48 -1.93 6.80 -17.16
N PHE A 49 -2.81 6.83 -16.17
CA PHE A 49 -3.63 5.68 -15.80
C PHE A 49 -5.02 5.74 -16.43
N THR A 50 -5.45 4.60 -16.92
CA THR A 50 -6.81 4.37 -17.43
C THR A 50 -7.54 3.39 -16.52
N GLU A 51 -8.75 3.76 -16.07
CA GLU A 51 -9.62 2.84 -15.33
C GLU A 51 -10.26 1.84 -16.29
N THR A 52 -10.05 0.57 -16.02
CA THR A 52 -10.59 -0.56 -16.81
C THR A 52 -11.77 -1.26 -16.14
N GLY A 53 -12.17 -0.78 -14.97
CA GLY A 53 -13.38 -1.16 -14.25
C GLY A 53 -13.16 -2.09 -13.07
N VAL A 54 -14.26 -2.50 -12.46
CA VAL A 54 -14.24 -3.41 -11.30
C VAL A 54 -13.75 -4.77 -11.74
N ARG A 55 -12.81 -5.35 -10.95
CA ARG A 55 -12.29 -6.70 -11.21
C ARG A 55 -12.55 -7.66 -10.06
N VAL A 56 -12.38 -7.25 -8.80
CA VAL A 56 -12.64 -8.12 -7.66
C VAL A 56 -13.89 -7.64 -6.95
N LEU A 57 -14.97 -8.40 -7.12
CA LEU A 57 -16.23 -8.20 -6.42
C LEU A 57 -16.27 -9.06 -5.16
N PRO A 58 -16.91 -8.64 -4.07
CA PRO A 58 -17.14 -9.46 -2.87
C PRO A 58 -18.35 -10.39 -3.09
N ASP A 59 -18.23 -11.35 -4.01
CA ASP A 59 -19.33 -12.15 -4.54
C ASP A 59 -19.24 -13.65 -4.20
N THR A 60 -18.36 -14.01 -3.27
CA THR A 60 -18.21 -15.38 -2.78
C THR A 60 -18.44 -15.47 -1.27
N LYS A 61 -18.61 -16.72 -0.77
CA LYS A 61 -18.69 -16.98 0.67
C LYS A 61 -17.42 -16.59 1.45
N LEU A 62 -16.30 -16.41 0.76
CA LEU A 62 -15.00 -16.09 1.38
C LEU A 62 -14.69 -14.59 1.43
N ASP A 63 -15.51 -13.75 0.80
CA ASP A 63 -15.36 -12.30 0.78
C ASP A 63 -16.69 -11.53 0.80
N SER A 64 -17.75 -12.14 1.24
CA SER A 64 -19.14 -11.63 1.16
C SER A 64 -19.37 -10.26 1.81
N HIS A 65 -18.45 -9.80 2.67
CA HIS A 65 -18.51 -8.50 3.35
C HIS A 65 -17.35 -7.58 2.95
N GLY A 66 -16.71 -7.84 1.81
CA GLY A 66 -15.73 -6.98 1.18
C GLY A 66 -14.46 -7.68 0.73
N ALA A 67 -13.93 -7.24 -0.42
CA ALA A 67 -12.57 -7.51 -0.86
C ALA A 67 -11.66 -6.44 -0.25
N TYR A 68 -10.92 -6.81 0.80
CA TYR A 68 -10.02 -5.92 1.52
C TYR A 68 -8.64 -5.88 0.87
N SER A 69 -7.70 -5.19 1.50
CA SER A 69 -6.39 -4.92 0.91
C SER A 69 -5.57 -6.18 0.62
N GLY A 70 -4.68 -6.05 -0.33
CA GLY A 70 -3.81 -7.11 -0.77
C GLY A 70 -2.85 -6.69 -1.88
N SER A 71 -2.17 -7.65 -2.44
CA SER A 71 -1.09 -7.48 -3.41
C SER A 71 -1.30 -8.34 -4.66
N ALA A 72 -0.38 -8.25 -5.61
CA ALA A 72 -0.39 -9.10 -6.79
C ALA A 72 1.01 -9.52 -7.20
N MET A 73 1.09 -10.65 -7.88
CA MET A 73 2.32 -11.14 -8.51
C MET A 73 1.99 -11.95 -9.75
N GLN A 74 2.79 -11.78 -10.81
CA GLN A 74 2.65 -12.58 -12.03
C GLN A 74 3.16 -14.00 -11.79
N PHE A 75 2.35 -14.98 -12.20
CA PHE A 75 2.69 -16.39 -12.33
C PHE A 75 2.31 -16.83 -13.74
N ASP A 76 3.29 -17.32 -14.49
CA ASP A 76 3.13 -17.72 -15.89
C ASP A 76 2.43 -16.62 -16.72
N ASP A 77 1.28 -16.90 -17.25
CA ASP A 77 0.44 -16.02 -18.09
C ASP A 77 -0.71 -15.34 -17.32
N LYS A 78 -0.74 -15.44 -16.00
CA LYS A 78 -1.78 -14.85 -15.14
C LYS A 78 -1.19 -13.97 -14.05
N LEU A 79 -1.96 -12.99 -13.62
CA LEU A 79 -1.68 -12.18 -12.44
C LEU A 79 -2.44 -12.77 -11.25
N PHE A 80 -1.72 -13.29 -10.27
CA PHE A 80 -2.30 -13.74 -9.01
C PHE A 80 -2.55 -12.52 -8.12
N LEU A 81 -3.79 -12.33 -7.72
CA LEU A 81 -4.26 -11.33 -6.77
C LEU A 81 -4.43 -12.00 -5.41
N PHE A 82 -3.70 -11.54 -4.41
CA PHE A 82 -3.72 -12.09 -3.06
C PHE A 82 -4.28 -11.04 -2.10
N TYR A 83 -5.42 -11.30 -1.49
CA TYR A 83 -6.15 -10.29 -0.73
C TYR A 83 -6.90 -10.87 0.48
N THR A 84 -7.36 -9.99 1.35
CA THR A 84 -8.19 -10.38 2.48
C THR A 84 -9.66 -10.35 2.09
N GLY A 85 -10.29 -11.52 2.10
CA GLY A 85 -11.72 -11.65 2.06
C GLY A 85 -12.31 -11.41 3.44
N ASN A 86 -13.12 -10.37 3.56
CA ASN A 86 -13.82 -10.06 4.80
C ASN A 86 -15.18 -10.76 4.82
N VAL A 87 -15.43 -11.52 5.87
CA VAL A 87 -16.71 -12.18 6.12
C VAL A 87 -17.21 -11.82 7.51
N ARG A 88 -18.51 -11.66 7.66
CA ARG A 88 -19.17 -11.50 8.97
C ARG A 88 -20.18 -12.63 9.14
N ASP A 89 -20.19 -13.23 10.30
CA ASP A 89 -21.22 -14.23 10.65
C ASP A 89 -22.52 -13.57 11.15
N GLU A 90 -23.48 -14.39 11.55
CA GLU A 90 -24.78 -13.95 12.06
C GLU A 90 -24.69 -13.10 13.35
N ASN A 91 -23.61 -13.23 14.12
CA ASN A 91 -23.31 -12.45 15.30
C ASN A 91 -22.44 -11.22 15.01
N TRP A 92 -22.22 -10.94 13.72
CA TRP A 92 -21.37 -9.86 13.22
C TRP A 92 -19.87 -10.01 13.57
N VAL A 93 -19.44 -11.23 13.91
CA VAL A 93 -18.04 -11.56 14.15
C VAL A 93 -17.30 -11.61 12.83
N ARG A 94 -16.13 -10.98 12.76
CA ARG A 94 -15.31 -10.95 11.56
C ARG A 94 -14.51 -12.24 11.41
N HIS A 95 -14.47 -12.76 10.19
CA HIS A 95 -13.62 -13.86 9.76
C HIS A 95 -12.76 -13.38 8.59
N PRO A 96 -11.50 -12.98 8.83
CA PRO A 96 -10.60 -12.52 7.78
C PRO A 96 -9.90 -13.72 7.12
N TYR A 97 -10.22 -13.99 5.87
CA TYR A 97 -9.58 -15.04 5.09
C TYR A 97 -8.56 -14.44 4.11
N GLN A 98 -7.32 -14.96 4.09
CA GLN A 98 -6.41 -14.61 3.02
C GLN A 98 -6.71 -15.53 1.84
N ILE A 99 -7.17 -14.96 0.74
CA ILE A 99 -7.69 -15.66 -0.43
C ILE A 99 -7.08 -15.11 -1.71
N GLY A 100 -7.34 -15.77 -2.83
CA GLY A 100 -6.74 -15.37 -4.10
C GLY A 100 -7.69 -15.43 -5.28
N ALA A 101 -7.30 -14.71 -6.32
CA ALA A 101 -7.91 -14.75 -7.63
C ALA A 101 -6.84 -14.69 -8.73
N LEU A 102 -7.15 -15.18 -9.90
CA LEU A 102 -6.30 -15.12 -11.08
C LEU A 102 -6.93 -14.18 -12.11
N LEU A 103 -6.18 -13.17 -12.52
CA LEU A 103 -6.53 -12.29 -13.63
C LEU A 103 -5.77 -12.75 -14.88
N ASP A 104 -6.48 -13.04 -15.96
CA ASP A 104 -5.87 -13.33 -17.25
C ASP A 104 -5.67 -12.07 -18.11
N LYS A 105 -5.03 -12.24 -19.26
CA LYS A 105 -4.73 -11.15 -20.21
C LYS A 105 -5.97 -10.52 -20.84
N GLU A 106 -7.06 -11.27 -20.91
CA GLU A 106 -8.36 -10.82 -21.39
C GLU A 106 -9.15 -10.05 -20.34
N GLY A 107 -8.62 -9.94 -19.11
CA GLY A 107 -9.26 -9.24 -17.99
C GLY A 107 -10.30 -10.06 -17.25
N LYS A 108 -10.32 -11.39 -17.46
CA LYS A 108 -11.21 -12.31 -16.73
C LYS A 108 -10.61 -12.64 -15.37
N ILE A 109 -11.45 -12.61 -14.35
CA ILE A 109 -11.10 -13.02 -12.98
C ILE A 109 -11.66 -14.44 -12.73
N GLU A 110 -10.79 -15.28 -12.15
CA GLU A 110 -11.14 -16.59 -11.64
C GLU A 110 -10.74 -16.67 -10.16
N LYS A 111 -11.70 -16.67 -9.25
CA LYS A 111 -11.45 -16.78 -7.81
C LYS A 111 -11.09 -18.20 -7.41
N ILE A 112 -10.13 -18.33 -6.50
CA ILE A 112 -9.74 -19.60 -5.91
C ILE A 112 -10.70 -19.92 -4.77
N ASP A 113 -11.50 -21.00 -4.91
CA ASP A 113 -12.53 -21.38 -3.92
C ASP A 113 -11.92 -22.14 -2.73
N LYS A 114 -10.90 -21.53 -2.11
CA LYS A 114 -10.37 -21.99 -0.81
C LYS A 114 -9.67 -20.85 -0.07
N VAL A 115 -9.62 -20.94 1.25
CA VAL A 115 -8.77 -20.10 2.08
C VAL A 115 -7.32 -20.55 1.87
N LEU A 116 -6.44 -19.60 1.58
CA LEU A 116 -5.01 -19.87 1.36
C LEU A 116 -4.21 -19.74 2.67
N ILE A 117 -4.55 -18.75 3.48
CA ILE A 117 -4.01 -18.57 4.82
C ILE A 117 -5.16 -18.27 5.78
N GLU A 118 -5.32 -19.14 6.76
CA GLU A 118 -6.31 -18.98 7.84
C GLU A 118 -5.83 -17.98 8.89
N GLN A 119 -6.78 -17.37 9.60
CA GLN A 119 -6.47 -16.57 10.79
C GLN A 119 -5.78 -17.46 11.83
N PRO A 120 -4.56 -17.11 12.30
CA PRO A 120 -3.89 -17.88 13.36
C PRO A 120 -4.68 -17.83 14.67
N ALA A 121 -4.60 -18.89 15.46
CA ALA A 121 -5.29 -18.97 16.76
C ALA A 121 -4.83 -17.92 17.77
N GLU A 122 -3.59 -17.44 17.62
CA GLU A 122 -2.99 -16.37 18.44
C GLU A 122 -3.35 -14.95 17.95
N ALA A 123 -4.06 -14.83 16.82
CA ALA A 123 -4.52 -13.54 16.28
C ALA A 123 -5.94 -13.20 16.70
N THR A 124 -6.21 -11.91 16.84
CA THR A 124 -7.58 -11.41 16.86
C THR A 124 -8.15 -11.38 15.43
N ASP A 125 -9.37 -10.89 15.24
CA ASP A 125 -9.98 -10.67 13.92
C ASP A 125 -9.30 -9.53 13.10
N HIS A 126 -8.29 -8.88 13.65
CA HIS A 126 -7.35 -8.02 12.94
C HIS A 126 -6.19 -8.86 12.38
N PHE A 127 -6.42 -9.47 11.22
CA PHE A 127 -5.43 -10.24 10.48
C PHE A 127 -5.69 -10.06 8.99
N ARG A 128 -4.89 -9.21 8.28
CA ARG A 128 -5.20 -8.75 6.92
C ARG A 128 -4.01 -8.22 6.15
N ASP A 129 -4.27 -7.79 4.92
CA ASP A 129 -3.37 -7.08 4.01
C ASP A 129 -2.17 -7.93 3.58
N PRO A 130 -2.40 -9.10 2.94
CA PRO A 130 -1.31 -9.97 2.50
C PRO A 130 -0.50 -9.31 1.38
N GLN A 131 0.82 -9.30 1.53
CA GLN A 131 1.73 -8.95 0.46
C GLN A 131 2.55 -10.16 0.06
N ILE A 132 2.45 -10.57 -1.22
CA ILE A 132 3.31 -11.59 -1.82
C ILE A 132 4.56 -10.95 -2.43
N PHE A 133 5.71 -11.60 -2.28
CA PHE A 133 6.97 -11.15 -2.88
C PHE A 133 7.89 -12.32 -3.22
N ASN A 134 8.79 -12.10 -4.17
CA ASN A 134 9.85 -13.05 -4.51
C ASN A 134 11.16 -12.64 -3.80
N TYR A 135 11.78 -13.57 -3.12
CA TYR A 135 13.11 -13.39 -2.58
C TYR A 135 14.00 -14.55 -2.96
N LYS A 136 15.01 -14.27 -3.80
CA LYS A 136 15.98 -15.26 -4.31
C LYS A 136 15.32 -16.49 -4.95
N GLY A 137 14.28 -16.28 -5.72
CA GLY A 137 13.58 -17.33 -6.47
C GLY A 137 12.55 -18.15 -5.66
N GLN A 138 12.33 -17.81 -4.39
CA GLN A 138 11.31 -18.39 -3.52
C GLN A 138 10.22 -17.36 -3.24
N PHE A 139 8.94 -17.77 -3.27
CA PHE A 139 7.82 -16.91 -2.93
C PHE A 139 7.53 -16.93 -1.44
N TYR A 140 7.33 -15.73 -0.92
CA TYR A 140 6.96 -15.46 0.46
C TYR A 140 5.74 -14.55 0.51
N ALA A 141 5.08 -14.53 1.65
CA ALA A 141 4.06 -13.55 1.95
C ALA A 141 4.21 -13.02 3.37
N ILE A 142 3.86 -11.75 3.57
CA ILE A 142 3.66 -11.17 4.90
C ILE A 142 2.21 -10.76 5.07
N VAL A 143 1.71 -10.89 6.29
CA VAL A 143 0.34 -10.50 6.66
C VAL A 143 0.39 -9.70 7.95
N GLY A 144 -0.29 -8.56 7.98
CA GLY A 144 -0.43 -7.75 9.17
C GLY A 144 -1.42 -8.34 10.17
N GLY A 145 -1.15 -8.17 11.46
CA GLY A 145 -1.99 -8.75 12.49
C GLY A 145 -1.95 -8.02 13.83
N GLN A 146 -2.89 -8.41 14.67
CA GLN A 146 -2.94 -8.09 16.09
C GLN A 146 -3.00 -9.40 16.87
N ASN A 147 -2.11 -9.57 17.85
CA ASN A 147 -2.14 -10.73 18.74
C ASN A 147 -3.21 -10.60 19.85
N LEU A 148 -3.40 -11.64 20.66
CA LEU A 148 -4.39 -11.64 21.75
C LEU A 148 -4.08 -10.62 22.85
N ASP A 149 -2.81 -10.20 22.98
CA ASP A 149 -2.37 -9.13 23.90
C ASP A 149 -2.61 -7.72 23.34
N LYS A 150 -3.29 -7.63 22.19
CA LYS A 150 -3.57 -6.38 21.47
C LYS A 150 -2.34 -5.63 20.98
N GLN A 151 -1.29 -6.36 20.62
CA GLN A 151 -0.09 -5.81 20.00
C GLN A 151 -0.04 -6.16 18.52
N GLY A 152 0.38 -5.18 17.71
CA GLY A 152 0.57 -5.35 16.28
C GLY A 152 1.79 -6.20 15.96
N TYR A 153 1.68 -7.05 14.95
CA TYR A 153 2.77 -7.88 14.44
C TYR A 153 2.63 -8.09 12.93
N VAL A 154 3.68 -8.59 12.31
CA VAL A 154 3.67 -9.03 10.91
C VAL A 154 4.04 -10.51 10.89
N LYS A 155 3.24 -11.35 10.25
CA LYS A 155 3.49 -12.78 10.11
C LYS A 155 4.11 -13.10 8.76
N LEU A 156 5.15 -13.93 8.77
CA LEU A 156 5.86 -14.36 7.56
C LEU A 156 5.43 -15.77 7.15
N TYR A 157 5.14 -15.93 5.87
CA TYR A 157 4.80 -17.21 5.23
C TYR A 157 5.74 -17.49 4.06
N LYS A 158 5.88 -18.77 3.75
CA LYS A 158 6.60 -19.25 2.58
C LYS A 158 5.68 -20.14 1.75
N ALA A 159 5.71 -19.98 0.43
CA ALA A 159 5.01 -20.87 -0.49
C ALA A 159 5.73 -22.24 -0.53
N VAL A 160 4.99 -23.30 -0.23
CA VAL A 160 5.51 -24.68 -0.32
C VAL A 160 5.70 -25.02 -1.79
N ASP A 161 6.88 -25.48 -2.17
CA ASP A 161 7.25 -25.80 -3.57
C ASP A 161 6.97 -24.66 -4.58
N ASN A 162 7.02 -23.41 -4.10
CA ASN A 162 6.61 -22.22 -4.85
C ASN A 162 5.16 -22.23 -5.34
N ASP A 163 4.30 -23.01 -4.72
CA ASP A 163 2.86 -23.01 -4.99
C ASP A 163 2.18 -21.89 -4.21
N TYR A 164 1.76 -20.83 -4.92
CA TYR A 164 1.06 -19.67 -4.35
C TYR A 164 -0.31 -20.01 -3.72
N THR A 165 -0.76 -21.24 -3.85
CA THR A 165 -2.00 -21.73 -3.21
C THR A 165 -1.74 -22.53 -1.93
N ASN A 166 -0.47 -22.76 -1.56
CA ASN A 166 -0.07 -23.56 -0.41
C ASN A 166 1.03 -22.88 0.42
N TRP A 167 0.70 -22.51 1.64
CA TRP A 167 1.54 -21.67 2.48
C TRP A 167 1.89 -22.35 3.81
N GLU A 168 3.16 -22.28 4.21
CA GLU A 168 3.62 -22.62 5.56
C GLU A 168 4.05 -21.36 6.32
N THR A 169 3.71 -21.27 7.60
CA THR A 169 4.17 -20.15 8.44
C THR A 169 5.63 -20.32 8.82
N LEU A 170 6.39 -19.24 8.74
CA LEU A 170 7.76 -19.15 9.28
C LEU A 170 7.80 -18.45 10.65
N GLY A 171 6.65 -17.99 11.16
CA GLY A 171 6.55 -17.27 12.42
C GLY A 171 6.32 -15.76 12.23
N ASP A 172 6.45 -15.03 13.32
CA ASP A 172 6.35 -13.58 13.30
C ASP A 172 7.66 -12.99 12.77
N LEU A 173 7.55 -12.02 11.86
CA LEU A 173 8.72 -11.31 11.35
C LEU A 173 9.33 -10.45 12.47
N ASP A 174 10.55 -10.74 12.85
CA ASP A 174 11.33 -9.92 13.77
C ASP A 174 11.99 -8.76 12.98
N PHE A 175 11.49 -7.56 13.17
CA PHE A 175 12.05 -6.32 12.62
C PHE A 175 12.24 -5.25 13.70
N ASP A 176 12.34 -5.70 14.98
CA ASP A 176 12.44 -4.81 16.14
C ASP A 176 11.25 -3.83 16.18
N ASN A 177 10.03 -4.37 16.08
CA ASN A 177 8.81 -3.57 16.06
C ASN A 177 8.46 -3.05 17.45
N ASP A 178 8.00 -1.81 17.50
CA ASP A 178 7.45 -1.22 18.71
C ASP A 178 6.16 -1.92 19.15
N LYS A 179 5.99 -2.05 20.47
CA LYS A 179 4.87 -2.77 21.06
C LYS A 179 3.68 -1.87 21.45
N THR A 180 3.78 -0.56 21.24
CA THR A 180 2.68 0.37 21.50
C THR A 180 1.61 0.32 20.39
N ALA A 181 2.00 0.01 19.16
CA ALA A 181 1.08 -0.18 18.05
C ALA A 181 0.20 -1.41 18.28
N TYR A 182 -1.11 -1.22 18.15
CA TYR A 182 -2.06 -2.33 18.38
C TYR A 182 -2.35 -3.14 17.10
N MET A 183 -2.00 -2.66 15.91
CA MET A 183 -2.17 -3.35 14.64
C MET A 183 -1.10 -2.90 13.65
N MET A 184 -0.58 -3.84 12.87
CA MET A 184 0.29 -3.55 11.71
C MET A 184 -0.54 -3.69 10.43
N GLU A 185 -0.95 -2.57 9.84
CA GLU A 185 -1.68 -2.58 8.56
C GLU A 185 -0.77 -2.42 7.36
N CYS A 186 -1.22 -2.93 6.23
CA CYS A 186 -0.61 -2.76 4.91
C CYS A 186 0.92 -2.99 4.90
N PRO A 187 1.45 -4.09 5.50
CA PRO A 187 2.88 -4.33 5.46
C PRO A 187 3.32 -4.64 4.03
N ASN A 188 4.41 -3.98 3.59
CA ASN A 188 5.03 -4.23 2.29
C ASN A 188 6.54 -4.36 2.47
N LEU A 189 7.09 -5.50 2.06
CA LEU A 189 8.51 -5.77 2.09
C LEU A 189 9.05 -5.73 0.65
N VAL A 190 9.94 -4.78 0.39
CA VAL A 190 10.64 -4.65 -0.89
C VAL A 190 12.15 -4.72 -0.67
N PHE A 191 12.89 -5.04 -1.73
CA PHE A 191 14.34 -5.15 -1.70
C PHE A 191 14.96 -4.09 -2.59
N ILE A 192 15.85 -3.28 -2.04
CA ILE A 192 16.57 -2.22 -2.74
C ILE A 192 18.06 -2.43 -2.47
N ASN A 193 18.85 -2.68 -3.52
CA ASN A 193 20.27 -3.05 -3.39
C ASN A 193 20.48 -4.23 -2.41
N ASP A 194 19.64 -5.26 -2.51
CA ASP A 194 19.60 -6.44 -1.63
C ASP A 194 19.25 -6.18 -0.17
N GLN A 195 18.96 -4.95 0.20
CA GLN A 195 18.50 -4.59 1.55
C GLN A 195 16.97 -4.64 1.63
N PRO A 196 16.41 -5.32 2.66
CA PRO A 196 14.97 -5.30 2.90
C PRO A 196 14.53 -3.91 3.41
N VAL A 197 13.46 -3.40 2.84
CA VAL A 197 12.76 -2.19 3.30
C VAL A 197 11.32 -2.59 3.59
N LEU A 198 10.94 -2.51 4.86
CA LEU A 198 9.57 -2.77 5.31
C LEU A 198 8.84 -1.43 5.45
N LEU A 199 7.76 -1.28 4.67
CA LEU A 199 6.80 -0.18 4.79
C LEU A 199 5.56 -0.73 5.51
N TYR A 200 4.99 0.00 6.44
CA TYR A 200 3.84 -0.46 7.22
C TYR A 200 3.13 0.68 7.94
N CYS A 201 1.89 0.43 8.34
CA CYS A 201 1.06 1.39 9.07
C CYS A 201 0.79 0.87 10.49
N PRO A 202 1.62 1.25 11.49
CA PRO A 202 1.49 0.78 12.87
C PRO A 202 0.41 1.58 13.60
N GLN A 203 -0.85 1.14 13.55
CA GLN A 203 -1.96 1.83 14.21
C GLN A 203 -1.76 1.90 15.73
N GLY A 204 -1.94 3.10 16.28
CA GLY A 204 -1.78 3.36 17.70
C GLY A 204 -0.31 3.47 18.17
N LEU A 205 0.65 3.59 17.24
CA LEU A 205 2.04 3.90 17.60
C LEU A 205 2.09 5.12 18.52
N SER A 206 2.79 5.00 19.65
CA SER A 206 2.96 6.13 20.57
C SER A 206 3.80 7.23 19.93
N LYS A 207 3.37 8.49 20.08
CA LYS A 207 4.15 9.67 19.68
C LYS A 207 5.44 9.85 20.52
N ASP A 208 5.57 9.17 21.64
CA ASP A 208 6.82 9.10 22.41
C ASP A 208 7.90 8.27 21.69
N VAL A 209 7.51 7.36 20.77
CA VAL A 209 8.43 6.55 19.98
C VAL A 209 8.95 7.34 18.78
N LEU A 210 8.07 8.02 18.08
CA LEU A 210 8.37 8.88 16.94
C LEU A 210 7.24 9.87 16.75
N ASP A 211 7.57 11.15 16.60
CA ASP A 211 6.60 12.17 16.24
C ASP A 211 6.18 12.04 14.77
N TYR A 212 4.88 12.20 14.50
CA TYR A 212 4.30 12.12 13.16
C TYR A 212 3.05 13.00 13.06
N ASP A 213 2.82 13.58 11.89
CA ASP A 213 1.69 14.45 11.63
C ASP A 213 0.46 13.70 11.12
N ASN A 214 0.64 12.54 10.47
CA ASN A 214 -0.47 11.69 10.05
C ASN A 214 -1.37 11.34 11.24
N ILE A 215 -2.67 11.37 11.05
CA ILE A 215 -3.63 10.87 12.05
C ILE A 215 -3.36 9.38 12.32
N TYR A 216 -3.07 8.61 11.26
CA TYR A 216 -2.58 7.25 11.33
C TYR A 216 -1.14 7.18 10.82
N PRO A 217 -0.21 6.60 11.58
CA PRO A 217 1.20 6.57 11.20
C PRO A 217 1.46 5.70 9.96
N ASN A 218 2.35 6.16 9.10
CA ASN A 218 2.82 5.45 7.92
C ASN A 218 4.35 5.47 7.94
N MET A 219 4.96 4.31 8.18
CA MET A 219 6.34 4.17 8.63
C MET A 219 7.15 3.23 7.74
N TYR A 220 8.48 3.29 7.89
CA TYR A 220 9.37 2.30 7.31
C TYR A 220 10.56 1.97 8.20
N LYS A 221 11.16 0.80 7.94
CA LYS A 221 12.46 0.38 8.48
C LYS A 221 13.31 -0.25 7.37
N ILE A 222 14.62 -0.06 7.46
CA ILE A 222 15.60 -0.63 6.53
C ILE A 222 16.40 -1.68 7.29
N GLY A 223 16.43 -2.92 6.80
CA GLY A 223 17.31 -3.96 7.34
C GLY A 223 18.62 -4.02 6.57
N GLN A 224 19.66 -4.52 7.22
CA GLN A 224 20.92 -4.81 6.55
C GLN A 224 20.76 -6.03 5.61
N SER A 225 20.02 -7.05 6.04
CA SER A 225 19.71 -8.25 5.27
C SER A 225 18.46 -8.94 5.81
N PHE A 226 17.96 -9.93 5.07
CA PHE A 226 16.76 -10.69 5.40
C PHE A 226 17.11 -12.16 5.63
N ASP A 227 16.83 -12.65 6.82
CA ASP A 227 17.00 -14.06 7.20
C ASP A 227 15.65 -14.77 7.22
N THR A 228 15.38 -15.54 6.19
CA THR A 228 14.12 -16.30 6.05
C THR A 228 14.01 -17.48 7.00
N LYS A 229 15.14 -18.02 7.51
CA LYS A 229 15.12 -19.16 8.46
C LYS A 229 14.73 -18.72 9.86
N GLN A 230 15.10 -17.50 10.23
CA GLN A 230 14.79 -16.91 11.52
C GLN A 230 13.59 -15.97 11.47
N ALA A 231 12.96 -15.82 10.30
CA ALA A 231 11.91 -14.82 10.04
C ALA A 231 12.34 -13.42 10.54
N LYS A 232 13.50 -12.92 10.08
CA LYS A 232 14.11 -11.74 10.68
C LYS A 232 14.71 -10.77 9.67
N MET A 233 14.48 -9.48 9.88
CA MET A 233 15.29 -8.41 9.32
C MET A 233 16.50 -8.20 10.23
N LEU A 234 17.72 -8.42 9.71
CA LEU A 234 18.94 -8.24 10.51
C LEU A 234 19.31 -6.77 10.58
N ASN A 235 19.71 -6.34 11.79
CA ASN A 235 20.13 -4.98 12.08
C ASN A 235 19.18 -3.92 11.46
N PRO A 236 17.87 -3.92 11.82
CA PRO A 236 16.93 -2.96 11.28
C PRO A 236 17.26 -1.55 11.77
N SER A 237 17.04 -0.56 10.90
CA SER A 237 17.14 0.85 11.27
C SER A 237 16.12 1.20 12.37
N PRO A 238 16.30 2.33 13.07
CA PRO A 238 15.19 2.92 13.80
C PRO A 238 13.97 3.11 12.90
N ILE A 239 12.78 3.16 13.49
CA ILE A 239 11.54 3.49 12.79
C ILE A 239 11.61 4.92 12.25
N GLN A 240 11.09 5.14 11.05
CA GLN A 240 11.11 6.44 10.38
C GLN A 240 9.77 6.72 9.71
N ASN A 241 9.37 7.99 9.66
CA ASN A 241 8.21 8.43 8.88
C ASN A 241 8.43 8.16 7.40
N LEU A 242 7.46 7.52 6.75
CA LEU A 242 7.45 7.37 5.30
C LEU A 242 7.03 8.66 4.62
N ASP A 243 6.12 9.40 5.24
CA ASP A 243 5.64 10.69 4.76
C ASP A 243 5.41 11.63 5.96
N TYR A 244 5.70 12.92 5.78
CA TYR A 244 5.57 13.93 6.83
C TYR A 244 4.25 14.71 6.75
N GLY A 245 3.40 14.41 5.76
CA GLY A 245 2.03 14.95 5.70
C GLY A 245 1.10 14.21 6.65
N PHE A 246 -0.17 14.58 6.67
CA PHE A 246 -1.17 14.00 7.57
C PHE A 246 -2.20 13.09 6.87
N GLU A 247 -2.14 12.95 5.55
CA GLU A 247 -3.12 12.20 4.74
C GLU A 247 -2.53 11.00 4.00
N CYS A 248 -1.21 10.80 4.01
CA CYS A 248 -0.57 9.69 3.30
C CYS A 248 -0.69 8.39 4.11
N TYR A 249 -1.42 7.42 3.57
CA TYR A 249 -1.70 6.16 4.28
C TYR A 249 -1.70 4.95 3.34
N ALA A 250 -1.72 3.74 3.91
CA ALA A 250 -1.89 2.46 3.23
C ALA A 250 -0.98 2.28 2.01
N THR A 251 0.28 2.70 2.10
CA THR A 251 1.24 2.62 0.99
C THR A 251 1.42 1.20 0.53
N GLN A 252 1.24 0.96 -0.77
CA GLN A 252 1.63 -0.28 -1.41
C GLN A 252 2.91 -0.12 -2.20
N ALA A 253 3.82 -1.09 -2.06
CA ALA A 253 5.09 -1.13 -2.77
C ALA A 253 5.38 -2.53 -3.31
N PHE A 254 6.12 -2.61 -4.41
CA PHE A 254 6.60 -3.87 -4.97
C PHE A 254 7.91 -3.69 -5.71
N ASN A 255 8.64 -4.81 -5.93
CA ASN A 255 9.77 -4.84 -6.84
C ASN A 255 9.29 -5.20 -8.25
N ALA A 256 9.55 -4.30 -9.18
CA ALA A 256 9.28 -4.53 -10.60
C ALA A 256 10.23 -5.57 -11.20
N PRO A 257 9.90 -6.16 -12.37
CA PRO A 257 10.75 -7.15 -13.04
C PRO A 257 12.18 -6.68 -13.34
N ASP A 258 12.40 -5.37 -13.49
CA ASP A 258 13.71 -4.76 -13.70
C ASP A 258 14.50 -4.50 -12.39
N GLY A 259 13.96 -4.90 -11.25
CA GLY A 259 14.57 -4.79 -9.94
C GLY A 259 14.33 -3.45 -9.23
N ARG A 260 13.73 -2.45 -9.89
CA ARG A 260 13.34 -1.21 -9.22
C ARG A 260 12.21 -1.45 -8.24
N ALA A 261 12.16 -0.65 -7.19
CA ALA A 261 11.06 -0.64 -6.25
C ALA A 261 10.17 0.59 -6.47
N PHE A 262 8.87 0.37 -6.57
CA PHE A 262 7.88 1.43 -6.73
C PHE A 262 6.87 1.42 -5.60
N ALA A 263 6.33 2.59 -5.29
CA ALA A 263 5.29 2.76 -4.27
C ALA A 263 4.21 3.75 -4.72
N VAL A 264 3.01 3.51 -4.24
CA VAL A 264 1.86 4.42 -4.35
C VAL A 264 1.10 4.39 -3.04
N SER A 265 0.57 5.55 -2.62
CA SER A 265 -0.13 5.70 -1.34
C SER A 265 -1.55 6.21 -1.57
N TRP A 266 -2.44 5.88 -0.67
CA TRP A 266 -3.72 6.58 -0.55
C TRP A 266 -3.50 7.95 0.09
N LEU A 267 -4.04 8.98 -0.52
CA LEU A 267 -4.17 10.33 0.05
C LEU A 267 -5.62 10.49 0.50
N GLY A 268 -5.82 10.28 1.78
CA GLY A 268 -7.12 10.26 2.43
C GLY A 268 -7.02 9.63 3.81
N LEU A 269 -8.03 9.83 4.63
CA LEU A 269 -8.11 9.27 5.97
C LEU A 269 -9.53 8.80 6.25
N PRO A 270 -9.71 7.67 6.96
CA PRO A 270 -11.03 7.06 7.13
C PRO A 270 -12.00 7.91 7.95
N ASP A 271 -11.50 8.79 8.81
CA ASP A 271 -12.31 9.54 9.78
C ASP A 271 -12.34 11.05 9.48
N VAL A 272 -11.95 11.45 8.27
CA VAL A 272 -11.93 12.85 7.84
C VAL A 272 -12.94 13.08 6.74
N GLU A 273 -13.78 14.11 6.92
CA GLU A 273 -14.65 14.60 5.86
C GLU A 273 -13.88 15.55 4.94
N TYR A 274 -14.04 15.35 3.63
CA TYR A 274 -13.39 16.17 2.61
C TYR A 274 -14.41 17.00 1.85
N PRO A 275 -14.03 18.15 1.30
CA PRO A 275 -14.93 18.97 0.47
C PRO A 275 -15.51 18.22 -0.73
N SER A 276 -14.87 17.14 -1.20
CA SER A 276 -15.35 16.29 -2.28
C SER A 276 -16.52 15.39 -1.89
N ASP A 277 -16.75 15.14 -0.59
CA ASP A 277 -17.81 14.25 -0.09
C ASP A 277 -19.20 14.75 -0.52
N ARG A 278 -19.37 16.08 -0.63
CA ARG A 278 -20.60 16.71 -1.16
C ARG A 278 -20.89 16.36 -2.63
N PHE A 279 -19.93 15.75 -3.32
CA PHE A 279 -20.04 15.29 -4.70
C PHE A 279 -20.03 13.76 -4.79
N ASP A 280 -20.25 13.08 -3.66
CA ASP A 280 -20.30 11.62 -3.53
C ASP A 280 -19.00 10.91 -3.92
N HIS A 281 -17.83 11.57 -3.75
CA HIS A 281 -16.54 10.92 -3.94
C HIS A 281 -15.48 11.43 -2.96
N GLN A 282 -14.55 10.53 -2.59
CA GLN A 282 -13.45 10.82 -1.66
C GLN A 282 -12.23 9.97 -2.00
N GLY A 283 -11.06 10.51 -1.68
CA GLY A 283 -9.77 9.86 -1.79
C GLY A 283 -9.13 9.95 -3.17
N THR A 284 -7.82 9.89 -3.19
CA THR A 284 -7.01 9.86 -4.41
C THR A 284 -5.72 9.10 -4.15
N PHE A 285 -4.99 8.73 -5.20
CA PHE A 285 -3.65 8.21 -5.07
C PHE A 285 -2.59 9.31 -5.15
N SER A 286 -1.48 9.08 -4.46
CA SER A 286 -0.25 9.83 -4.69
C SER A 286 0.26 9.62 -6.11
N LEU A 287 1.22 10.44 -6.54
CA LEU A 287 2.06 10.07 -7.67
C LEU A 287 2.77 8.74 -7.38
N VAL A 288 3.02 7.94 -8.42
CA VAL A 288 3.89 6.77 -8.27
C VAL A 288 5.32 7.24 -8.01
N LYS A 289 5.92 6.68 -6.97
CA LYS A 289 7.27 7.01 -6.50
C LYS A 289 8.21 5.85 -6.72
N GLU A 290 9.41 6.13 -7.23
CA GLU A 290 10.53 5.18 -7.22
C GLU A 290 11.24 5.28 -5.87
N LEU A 291 11.47 4.13 -5.24
CA LEU A 291 12.14 4.01 -3.96
C LEU A 291 13.61 3.69 -4.17
N THR A 292 14.49 4.49 -3.57
CA THR A 292 15.94 4.26 -3.63
C THR A 292 16.57 4.39 -2.24
N LEU A 293 17.70 3.70 -2.03
CA LEU A 293 18.47 3.80 -0.81
C LEU A 293 19.77 4.56 -1.07
N LYS A 294 20.05 5.54 -0.24
CA LYS A 294 21.32 6.25 -0.24
C LYS A 294 21.71 6.65 1.19
N ASP A 295 22.93 6.37 1.59
CA ASP A 295 23.48 6.71 2.92
C ASP A 295 22.60 6.26 4.08
N GLY A 296 22.00 5.04 3.97
CA GLY A 296 21.12 4.44 4.97
C GLY A 296 19.74 5.10 5.10
N LYS A 297 19.33 5.92 4.13
CA LYS A 297 18.03 6.57 4.07
C LYS A 297 17.25 6.13 2.86
N LEU A 298 15.92 6.03 3.00
CA LEU A 298 14.98 5.81 1.91
C LEU A 298 14.65 7.16 1.25
N TYR A 299 14.81 7.21 -0.05
CA TYR A 299 14.39 8.32 -0.89
C TYR A 299 13.18 7.88 -1.72
N GLN A 300 12.20 8.76 -1.80
CA GLN A 300 10.99 8.59 -2.57
C GLN A 300 10.93 9.72 -3.60
N TYR A 301 11.01 9.38 -4.86
CA TYR A 301 10.96 10.38 -5.93
C TYR A 301 9.88 10.01 -6.94
N PRO A 302 9.06 10.95 -7.42
CA PRO A 302 8.14 10.67 -8.50
C PRO A 302 8.87 10.02 -9.68
N VAL A 303 8.24 9.05 -10.33
CA VAL A 303 8.82 8.37 -11.49
C VAL A 303 9.27 9.37 -12.57
N ALA A 304 10.37 9.06 -13.27
CA ALA A 304 10.97 10.01 -14.20
C ALA A 304 10.02 10.51 -15.30
N ALA A 305 9.10 9.65 -15.73
CA ALA A 305 8.10 9.97 -16.74
C ALA A 305 7.15 11.13 -16.35
N ILE A 306 7.02 11.46 -15.06
CA ILE A 306 6.23 12.62 -14.62
C ILE A 306 6.73 13.94 -15.23
N LYS A 307 8.00 14.00 -15.62
CA LYS A 307 8.59 15.17 -16.25
C LYS A 307 8.01 15.46 -17.63
N ASP A 308 7.42 14.47 -18.30
CA ASP A 308 6.77 14.63 -19.59
C ASP A 308 5.46 15.44 -19.49
N LEU A 309 4.93 15.61 -18.27
CA LEU A 309 3.79 16.49 -17.99
C LEU A 309 4.16 17.98 -17.88
N ARG A 310 5.46 18.29 -17.80
CA ARG A 310 5.92 19.67 -17.62
C ARG A 310 5.60 20.50 -18.85
N ALA A 311 4.97 21.66 -18.61
CA ALA A 311 4.89 22.73 -19.59
C ALA A 311 6.18 23.55 -19.60
N GLU A 312 6.21 24.63 -20.40
CA GLU A 312 7.33 25.56 -20.38
C GLU A 312 7.50 26.21 -19.02
N ALA A 313 8.72 26.17 -18.48
CA ALA A 313 9.03 26.76 -17.19
C ALA A 313 8.92 28.29 -17.25
N GLN A 314 8.26 28.85 -16.26
CA GLN A 314 8.15 30.30 -16.07
C GLN A 314 8.95 30.73 -14.85
N PRO A 315 9.63 31.88 -14.87
CA PRO A 315 10.27 32.42 -13.67
C PRO A 315 9.24 32.62 -12.54
N PHE A 316 9.55 32.09 -11.37
CA PHE A 316 8.71 32.33 -10.18
C PHE A 316 8.95 33.77 -9.67
N THR A 317 7.88 34.51 -9.48
CA THR A 317 7.86 35.82 -8.82
C THR A 317 7.12 35.69 -7.49
N ALA A 318 7.08 36.73 -6.70
CA ALA A 318 6.45 36.71 -5.37
C ALA A 318 4.98 36.29 -5.38
N LEU A 319 4.30 36.44 -6.50
CA LEU A 319 2.94 35.93 -6.73
C LEU A 319 2.89 35.32 -8.13
N ALA A 320 2.48 34.06 -8.22
CA ALA A 320 2.26 33.39 -9.48
C ALA A 320 0.83 32.89 -9.57
N GLU A 321 0.18 33.14 -10.69
CA GLU A 321 -1.12 32.56 -11.00
C GLU A 321 -0.89 31.22 -11.73
N SER A 322 -1.43 30.14 -11.19
CA SER A 322 -1.39 28.81 -11.79
C SER A 322 -2.79 28.22 -11.89
N LYS A 323 -2.95 27.22 -12.75
CA LYS A 323 -4.08 26.29 -12.62
C LYS A 323 -3.84 25.37 -11.44
N ASN A 324 -4.80 24.51 -11.09
CA ASN A 324 -4.75 23.59 -9.94
C ASN A 324 -3.67 22.50 -10.06
N SER A 325 -2.86 22.49 -11.11
CA SER A 325 -1.79 21.53 -11.34
C SER A 325 -0.53 22.27 -11.75
N TYR A 326 0.51 22.20 -10.93
CA TYR A 326 1.79 22.87 -11.16
C TYR A 326 2.94 22.12 -10.47
N GLU A 327 4.15 22.40 -10.90
CA GLU A 327 5.40 22.02 -10.23
C GLU A 327 6.16 23.31 -9.90
N LEU A 328 6.64 23.42 -8.67
CA LEU A 328 7.45 24.53 -8.20
C LEU A 328 8.85 24.05 -7.87
N GLU A 329 9.87 24.65 -8.49
CA GLU A 329 11.28 24.41 -8.19
C GLU A 329 11.92 25.67 -7.60
N LEU A 330 12.42 25.56 -6.38
CA LEU A 330 13.05 26.65 -5.65
C LEU A 330 14.45 26.28 -5.19
N ASN A 331 15.40 27.21 -5.35
CA ASN A 331 16.71 27.12 -4.74
C ASN A 331 16.74 28.00 -3.49
N LEU A 332 16.72 27.37 -2.33
CA LEU A 332 16.73 28.04 -1.04
C LEU A 332 18.15 28.04 -0.45
N ALA A 333 18.54 29.13 0.19
CA ALA A 333 19.82 29.18 0.87
C ALA A 333 19.81 28.25 2.10
N ALA A 334 20.95 27.63 2.39
CA ALA A 334 21.10 26.86 3.61
C ALA A 334 20.97 27.76 4.86
N ASP A 335 20.48 27.16 5.94
CA ASP A 335 20.32 27.83 7.25
C ASP A 335 19.39 29.07 7.21
N THR A 336 18.37 29.04 6.33
CA THR A 336 17.33 30.07 6.23
C THR A 336 15.94 29.47 6.39
N GLU A 337 15.02 30.25 6.94
CA GLU A 337 13.60 29.93 6.99
C GLU A 337 12.86 30.60 5.83
N HIS A 338 11.99 29.86 5.19
CA HIS A 338 11.14 30.35 4.10
C HIS A 338 9.71 29.86 4.29
N GLU A 339 8.77 30.76 4.10
CA GLU A 339 7.35 30.43 4.05
C GLU A 339 6.88 30.43 2.59
N ILE A 340 6.21 29.35 2.20
CA ILE A 340 5.60 29.22 0.88
C ILE A 340 4.08 29.06 1.10
N VAL A 341 3.32 30.09 0.74
CA VAL A 341 1.86 30.07 0.85
C VAL A 341 1.28 29.53 -0.44
N LEU A 342 0.55 28.41 -0.36
CA LEU A 342 -0.13 27.78 -1.49
C LEU A 342 -1.62 28.08 -1.40
N PHE A 343 -2.24 28.39 -2.56
CA PHE A 343 -3.69 28.63 -2.67
C PHE A 343 -4.20 29.77 -1.77
N ALA A 344 -3.43 30.86 -1.71
CA ALA A 344 -3.82 32.05 -0.95
C ALA A 344 -4.89 32.87 -1.69
N ASP A 345 -5.83 33.45 -0.95
CA ASP A 345 -6.72 34.50 -1.42
C ASP A 345 -5.96 35.83 -1.56
N LYS A 346 -6.59 36.78 -2.26
CA LYS A 346 -6.01 38.14 -2.43
C LYS A 346 -6.24 39.06 -1.21
N ASP A 347 -6.93 38.53 -0.18
CA ASP A 347 -7.30 39.32 1.03
C ASP A 347 -6.29 39.11 2.18
#